data_62e4dd34079d10b7c63187f3f5350f82
#
_entry.id   62e4dd34079d10b7c63187f3f5350f82
#
_cell.length_a   1.000
_cell.length_b   1.000
_cell.length_c   1.000
_cell.angle_alpha   90.00
_cell.angle_beta   90.00
_cell.angle_gamma   90.00
#
_symmetry.space_group_name_H-M   'P 1'
#
loop_
_entity.id
_entity.type
_entity.pdbx_description
1 polymer ?
#
loop_
_entity_poly.entity_id
_entity_poly.type
_entity_poly.pdbx_seq_one_letter_code
_entity_poly.pdbx_strand_id
1 'polypeptide(L)'
;MNETPVKPSPHYISLALLRLAHRELLQRHRQEDGSPQLSQEIAAFVREGVETGLLLDNNSERQVAQDLLDYWSNVLHHDGVEHPDPVLAPFDISLAPDLDEALCPYVGLNAFQAENQQNFFGREERVKGMLEILQAGRFLAILGSSGSGKSSVAMAGLLPALQAGAMEGSADWSYLPRLVPGASPLESLAALFPPGEPAPADWEAQQAQRLLADHDELLRLANVRQKPVCLLVDQFEELFTLGADEPTQQAYIANLLTMIGEEGSPHVLIITLRTDYESYLARFEALQERVHLASARLEALSGPQLKEAIVKPAELVGLKIQEEVVAALVRELVGEPVGLPLLQFSLLRLWENRVHNRVTMDVYRRIGGGRYALAKAADELYDSLIDEEKRAAERILMKIVRPGEGDEVTRDRVRRKTLHREDPSRVDRVLERFVNAHLLRLTPGETRDDDRIEVAHEALVRNWKFLHDLLDRERLRLRERLRLTTAARHWEALARNPSAVWLGEQLQEALRQKFDDLDASESAFLAASQSMEKRNRQLRIAVPVAFVLVTLIALVIIAWNATVRANEQRDFASQRDQFANQQATARATAEYLAAAAQTASAKYLA
;
A
#
# COMPACT_ATOMS: atom_id res chain seq x y z
N MET A 1 -37.14 -36.40 -14.41
CA MET A 1 -35.81 -35.88 -14.08
C MET A 1 -34.84 -36.96 -14.52
N ASN A 2 -34.26 -36.81 -15.71
CA ASN A 2 -33.21 -37.71 -16.21
C ASN A 2 -31.89 -37.19 -15.63
N GLU A 3 -31.33 -37.90 -14.67
CA GLU A 3 -29.94 -37.73 -14.29
C GLU A 3 -29.06 -38.17 -15.48
N THR A 4 -28.44 -37.22 -16.15
CA THR A 4 -27.37 -37.48 -17.10
C THR A 4 -26.26 -38.15 -16.31
N PRO A 5 -25.74 -39.34 -16.74
CA PRO A 5 -24.65 -40.01 -16.05
C PRO A 5 -23.45 -39.08 -16.08
N VAL A 6 -22.94 -38.69 -14.89
CA VAL A 6 -21.66 -37.95 -14.74
C VAL A 6 -20.61 -38.90 -15.34
N LYS A 7 -20.08 -38.51 -16.52
CA LYS A 7 -18.91 -39.24 -17.09
C LYS A 7 -17.74 -39.07 -16.11
N PRO A 8 -17.04 -40.14 -15.75
CA PRO A 8 -15.89 -40.03 -14.85
C PRO A 8 -14.84 -39.12 -15.48
N SER A 9 -14.36 -38.15 -14.72
CA SER A 9 -13.24 -37.30 -15.13
C SER A 9 -11.98 -38.18 -15.27
N PRO A 10 -11.15 -37.94 -16.30
CA PRO A 10 -9.88 -38.64 -16.46
C PRO A 10 -9.00 -38.54 -15.21
N HIS A 11 -8.32 -39.63 -14.83
CA HIS A 11 -7.46 -39.62 -13.63
C HIS A 11 -6.31 -38.61 -13.77
N TYR A 12 -5.67 -38.58 -14.94
CA TYR A 12 -4.63 -37.57 -15.25
C TYR A 12 -5.23 -36.45 -16.10
N ILE A 13 -5.50 -35.32 -15.48
CA ILE A 13 -6.14 -34.17 -16.15
C ILE A 13 -5.15 -33.32 -16.99
N SER A 14 -3.85 -33.68 -17.00
CA SER A 14 -2.82 -33.01 -17.80
C SER A 14 -1.65 -33.92 -18.13
N LEU A 15 -0.90 -33.61 -19.20
CA LEU A 15 0.36 -34.27 -19.54
C LEU A 15 1.40 -34.15 -18.40
N ALA A 16 1.38 -33.05 -17.64
CA ALA A 16 2.32 -32.86 -16.52
C ALA A 16 2.08 -33.87 -15.41
N LEU A 17 0.83 -34.16 -15.06
CA LEU A 17 0.47 -35.20 -14.08
C LEU A 17 0.81 -36.59 -14.57
N LEU A 18 0.57 -36.86 -15.86
CA LEU A 18 0.95 -38.14 -16.47
C LEU A 18 2.49 -38.36 -16.41
N ARG A 19 3.28 -37.30 -16.69
CA ARG A 19 4.75 -37.35 -16.57
C ARG A 19 5.22 -37.52 -15.12
N LEU A 20 4.52 -36.95 -14.16
CA LEU A 20 4.86 -37.09 -12.74
C LEU A 20 4.68 -38.55 -12.32
N ALA A 21 3.53 -39.17 -12.59
CA ALA A 21 3.26 -40.57 -12.32
C ALA A 21 4.23 -41.50 -13.05
N HIS A 22 4.57 -41.20 -14.31
CA HIS A 22 5.61 -41.94 -15.03
C HIS A 22 6.97 -41.92 -14.31
N ARG A 23 7.43 -40.80 -13.78
CA ARG A 23 8.70 -40.71 -13.05
C ARG A 23 8.67 -41.51 -11.75
N GLU A 24 7.58 -41.50 -11.03
CA GLU A 24 7.40 -42.28 -9.80
C GLU A 24 7.45 -43.77 -10.10
N LEU A 25 6.75 -44.24 -11.16
CA LEU A 25 6.80 -45.61 -11.62
C LEU A 25 8.21 -46.01 -12.09
N LEU A 26 8.92 -45.13 -12.81
CA LEU A 26 10.30 -45.38 -13.22
C LEU A 26 11.25 -45.56 -12.02
N GLN A 27 11.09 -44.75 -11.00
CA GLN A 27 11.91 -44.86 -9.80
C GLN A 27 11.67 -46.17 -9.07
N ARG A 28 10.41 -46.57 -8.94
CA ARG A 28 10.03 -47.84 -8.31
C ARG A 28 10.45 -49.04 -9.15
N HIS A 29 10.28 -49.00 -10.46
CA HIS A 29 10.70 -50.10 -11.37
C HIS A 29 12.21 -50.37 -11.34
N ARG A 30 13.03 -49.31 -11.09
CA ARG A 30 14.49 -49.48 -10.88
C ARG A 30 14.86 -50.08 -9.53
N GLN A 31 13.98 -49.96 -8.53
CA GLN A 31 14.23 -50.48 -7.17
C GLN A 31 13.64 -51.87 -6.93
N GLU A 32 12.52 -52.19 -7.59
CA GLU A 32 11.74 -53.41 -7.40
C GLU A 32 11.56 -54.08 -8.76
N ASP A 33 12.50 -54.95 -9.16
CA ASP A 33 12.42 -55.64 -10.45
C ASP A 33 11.35 -56.76 -10.41
N GLY A 34 10.25 -56.60 -11.21
CA GLY A 34 9.30 -57.69 -11.52
C GLY A 34 8.28 -58.05 -10.43
N SER A 35 7.95 -57.18 -9.49
CA SER A 35 6.90 -57.51 -8.51
C SER A 35 5.50 -57.51 -9.16
N PRO A 36 4.61 -58.50 -8.89
CA PRO A 36 3.26 -58.57 -9.45
C PRO A 36 2.41 -57.34 -9.10
N GLN A 37 2.75 -56.67 -8.00
CA GLN A 37 2.05 -55.47 -7.52
C GLN A 37 2.43 -54.24 -8.38
N LEU A 38 3.70 -54.11 -8.74
CA LEU A 38 4.19 -53.08 -9.62
C LEU A 38 3.61 -53.20 -11.04
N SER A 39 3.52 -54.45 -11.56
CA SER A 39 2.88 -54.71 -12.86
C SER A 39 1.40 -54.31 -12.89
N GLN A 40 0.66 -54.49 -11.79
CA GLN A 40 -0.74 -54.01 -11.68
C GLN A 40 -0.82 -52.50 -11.69
N GLU A 41 0.08 -51.79 -10.98
CA GLU A 41 0.13 -50.35 -10.98
C GLU A 41 0.50 -49.78 -12.36
N ILE A 42 1.45 -50.40 -13.06
CA ILE A 42 1.80 -50.05 -14.45
C ILE A 42 0.59 -50.23 -15.38
N ALA A 43 -0.16 -51.34 -15.24
CA ALA A 43 -1.36 -51.61 -16.04
C ALA A 43 -2.47 -50.58 -15.72
N ALA A 44 -2.60 -50.14 -14.46
CA ALA A 44 -3.50 -49.06 -14.06
C ALA A 44 -3.09 -47.72 -14.68
N PHE A 45 -1.79 -47.39 -14.63
CA PHE A 45 -1.25 -46.17 -15.25
C PHE A 45 -1.55 -46.12 -16.76
N VAL A 46 -1.35 -47.22 -17.50
CA VAL A 46 -1.66 -47.25 -18.95
C VAL A 46 -3.16 -47.06 -19.17
N ARG A 47 -4.01 -47.76 -18.42
CA ARG A 47 -5.49 -47.68 -18.56
C ARG A 47 -6.02 -46.29 -18.29
N GLU A 48 -5.58 -45.68 -17.19
CA GLU A 48 -6.00 -44.33 -16.78
C GLU A 48 -5.37 -43.23 -17.66
N GLY A 49 -4.12 -43.45 -18.10
CA GLY A 49 -3.40 -42.55 -18.99
C GLY A 49 -3.99 -42.42 -20.39
N VAL A 50 -4.65 -43.48 -20.92
CA VAL A 50 -5.37 -43.43 -22.20
C VAL A 50 -6.45 -42.33 -22.20
N GLU A 51 -7.17 -42.15 -21.09
CA GLU A 51 -8.22 -41.12 -20.97
C GLU A 51 -7.68 -39.70 -20.98
N THR A 52 -6.40 -39.49 -20.64
CA THR A 52 -5.75 -38.16 -20.75
C THR A 52 -5.85 -37.60 -22.16
N GLY A 53 -5.90 -38.47 -23.17
CA GLY A 53 -6.09 -38.10 -24.57
C GLY A 53 -7.34 -37.28 -24.86
N LEU A 54 -8.40 -37.47 -24.05
CA LEU A 54 -9.66 -36.70 -24.14
C LEU A 54 -9.45 -35.20 -23.90
N LEU A 55 -8.41 -34.84 -23.13
CA LEU A 55 -8.14 -33.47 -22.69
C LEU A 55 -6.98 -32.81 -23.45
N LEU A 56 -6.21 -33.57 -24.21
CA LEU A 56 -5.05 -33.08 -24.98
C LEU A 56 -5.47 -32.71 -26.40
N ASP A 57 -5.45 -31.40 -26.69
CA ASP A 57 -5.76 -30.81 -27.99
C ASP A 57 -4.53 -30.52 -28.87
N ASN A 58 -3.33 -30.56 -28.28
CA ASN A 58 -2.07 -30.34 -28.97
C ASN A 58 -1.43 -31.64 -29.44
N ASN A 59 -1.14 -31.74 -30.73
CA ASN A 59 -0.52 -32.95 -31.30
C ASN A 59 0.84 -33.30 -30.67
N SER A 60 1.65 -32.30 -30.29
CA SER A 60 2.93 -32.55 -29.63
C SER A 60 2.74 -33.13 -28.22
N GLU A 61 1.76 -32.59 -27.46
CA GLU A 61 1.42 -33.13 -26.14
C GLU A 61 0.89 -34.58 -26.26
N ARG A 62 0.02 -34.83 -27.23
CA ARG A 62 -0.52 -36.16 -27.50
C ARG A 62 0.58 -37.16 -27.85
N GLN A 63 1.53 -36.74 -28.71
CA GLN A 63 2.66 -37.63 -29.07
C GLN A 63 3.48 -38.00 -27.84
N VAL A 64 3.82 -37.04 -26.99
CA VAL A 64 4.59 -37.33 -25.76
C VAL A 64 3.78 -38.20 -24.81
N ALA A 65 2.49 -37.96 -24.63
CA ALA A 65 1.64 -38.83 -23.80
C ALA A 65 1.60 -40.25 -24.33
N GLN A 66 1.44 -40.41 -25.66
CA GLN A 66 1.46 -41.72 -26.31
C GLN A 66 2.78 -42.44 -26.08
N ASP A 67 3.93 -41.77 -26.26
CA ASP A 67 5.26 -42.36 -26.05
C ASP A 67 5.43 -42.88 -24.59
N LEU A 68 4.83 -42.19 -23.59
CA LEU A 68 4.86 -42.66 -22.21
C LEU A 68 4.02 -43.93 -21.98
N LEU A 69 2.85 -44.01 -22.60
CA LEU A 69 1.97 -45.18 -22.50
C LEU A 69 2.57 -46.38 -23.24
N ASP A 70 3.11 -46.15 -24.44
CA ASP A 70 3.78 -47.15 -25.24
C ASP A 70 4.99 -47.76 -24.51
N TYR A 71 5.77 -46.92 -23.82
CA TYR A 71 6.89 -47.40 -23.00
C TYR A 71 6.43 -48.41 -21.96
N TRP A 72 5.41 -48.08 -21.15
CA TRP A 72 4.93 -49.00 -20.10
C TRP A 72 4.17 -50.21 -20.63
N SER A 73 3.45 -50.05 -21.74
CA SER A 73 2.82 -51.17 -22.42
C SER A 73 3.85 -52.17 -22.91
N ASN A 74 5.00 -51.71 -23.46
CA ASN A 74 6.10 -52.56 -23.87
C ASN A 74 6.78 -53.26 -22.68
N VAL A 75 6.92 -52.62 -21.52
CA VAL A 75 7.43 -53.23 -20.29
C VAL A 75 6.52 -54.37 -19.86
N LEU A 76 5.20 -54.17 -19.77
CA LEU A 76 4.24 -55.19 -19.41
C LEU A 76 4.24 -56.38 -20.40
N HIS A 77 4.34 -56.06 -21.70
CA HIS A 77 4.42 -57.08 -22.74
C HIS A 77 5.69 -57.98 -22.58
N HIS A 78 6.82 -57.33 -22.28
CA HIS A 78 8.08 -58.07 -22.06
C HIS A 78 8.02 -58.95 -20.82
N ASP A 79 7.30 -58.50 -19.78
CA ASP A 79 7.09 -59.26 -18.55
C ASP A 79 5.99 -60.34 -18.69
N GLY A 80 5.40 -60.50 -19.88
CA GLY A 80 4.35 -61.48 -20.15
C GLY A 80 3.02 -61.24 -19.46
N VAL A 81 2.77 -59.97 -19.06
CA VAL A 81 1.54 -59.53 -18.40
C VAL A 81 0.56 -58.99 -19.43
N GLU A 82 -0.72 -59.39 -19.33
CA GLU A 82 -1.80 -58.85 -20.14
C GLU A 82 -1.96 -57.32 -19.83
N HIS A 83 -1.90 -56.49 -20.87
CA HIS A 83 -1.90 -55.04 -20.71
C HIS A 83 -3.05 -54.38 -21.52
N PRO A 84 -3.57 -53.23 -21.05
CA PRO A 84 -4.56 -52.46 -21.80
C PRO A 84 -3.94 -51.88 -23.08
N ASP A 85 -4.80 -51.63 -24.09
CA ASP A 85 -4.42 -50.92 -25.31
C ASP A 85 -3.92 -49.51 -24.95
N PRO A 86 -2.68 -49.13 -25.30
CA PRO A 86 -2.09 -47.83 -24.93
C PRO A 86 -2.59 -46.65 -25.80
N VAL A 87 -3.47 -46.87 -26.77
CA VAL A 87 -3.90 -45.83 -27.72
C VAL A 87 -4.67 -44.75 -27.02
N LEU A 88 -4.16 -43.52 -27.07
CA LEU A 88 -4.81 -42.32 -26.49
C LEU A 88 -6.22 -42.11 -27.05
N ALA A 89 -7.17 -41.88 -26.19
CA ALA A 89 -8.51 -41.47 -26.55
C ALA A 89 -8.53 -40.18 -27.43
N PRO A 90 -9.46 -40.06 -28.41
CA PRO A 90 -9.56 -38.88 -29.22
C PRO A 90 -9.95 -37.66 -28.36
N PHE A 91 -9.45 -36.47 -28.72
CA PHE A 91 -9.75 -35.23 -28.00
C PHE A 91 -11.25 -34.89 -28.06
N ASP A 92 -11.84 -34.58 -26.93
CA ASP A 92 -13.25 -34.17 -26.79
C ASP A 92 -13.36 -32.89 -25.96
N ILE A 93 -13.60 -31.74 -26.62
CA ILE A 93 -13.72 -30.44 -25.99
C ILE A 93 -14.88 -30.37 -24.98
N SER A 94 -15.93 -31.20 -25.16
CA SER A 94 -17.10 -31.22 -24.26
C SER A 94 -16.78 -31.82 -22.89
N LEU A 95 -15.63 -32.46 -22.75
CA LEU A 95 -15.12 -33.07 -21.52
C LEU A 95 -14.07 -32.18 -20.82
N ALA A 96 -13.89 -30.93 -21.25
CA ALA A 96 -13.04 -29.98 -20.53
C ALA A 96 -13.49 -29.91 -19.06
N PRO A 97 -12.64 -30.29 -18.08
CA PRO A 97 -13.07 -30.40 -16.69
C PRO A 97 -13.27 -29.03 -16.08
N ASP A 98 -14.28 -28.90 -15.22
CA ASP A 98 -14.35 -27.82 -14.26
C ASP A 98 -13.32 -28.10 -13.16
N LEU A 99 -12.36 -27.21 -12.98
CA LEU A 99 -11.36 -27.36 -11.95
C LEU A 99 -11.91 -26.87 -10.61
N ASP A 100 -11.69 -27.65 -9.55
CA ASP A 100 -12.04 -27.24 -8.19
C ASP A 100 -11.25 -25.99 -7.79
N GLU A 101 -11.90 -25.04 -7.13
CA GLU A 101 -11.27 -23.81 -6.63
C GLU A 101 -10.11 -24.09 -5.66
N ALA A 102 -10.18 -25.17 -4.90
CA ALA A 102 -9.12 -25.63 -4.00
C ALA A 102 -7.81 -26.02 -4.71
N LEU A 103 -7.87 -26.30 -6.02
CA LEU A 103 -6.69 -26.64 -6.82
C LEU A 103 -5.94 -25.40 -7.35
N CYS A 104 -6.35 -24.18 -7.00
CA CYS A 104 -5.69 -22.97 -7.47
C CYS A 104 -4.18 -23.01 -7.15
N PRO A 105 -3.30 -22.98 -8.17
CA PRO A 105 -1.86 -23.04 -7.93
C PRO A 105 -1.24 -21.67 -7.63
N TYR A 106 -2.03 -20.59 -7.68
CA TYR A 106 -1.58 -19.22 -7.57
C TYR A 106 -1.98 -18.61 -6.23
N VAL A 107 -1.03 -17.98 -5.56
CA VAL A 107 -1.19 -17.46 -4.18
C VAL A 107 -1.64 -16.00 -4.12
N GLY A 108 -1.83 -15.34 -5.26
CA GLY A 108 -2.18 -13.91 -5.33
C GLY A 108 -1.09 -13.03 -4.73
N LEU A 109 -1.47 -12.13 -3.81
CA LEU A 109 -0.52 -11.22 -3.16
C LEU A 109 0.21 -11.84 -1.95
N ASN A 110 -0.08 -13.09 -1.60
CA ASN A 110 0.61 -13.79 -0.52
C ASN A 110 1.99 -14.31 -0.99
N ALA A 111 2.90 -14.49 -0.04
CA ALA A 111 4.13 -15.22 -0.33
C ALA A 111 3.85 -16.73 -0.39
N PHE A 112 4.52 -17.43 -1.30
CA PHE A 112 4.52 -18.87 -1.31
C PHE A 112 5.07 -19.41 0.01
N GLN A 113 4.40 -20.41 0.58
CA GLN A 113 4.76 -21.12 1.80
C GLN A 113 5.27 -22.53 1.45
N ALA A 114 5.73 -23.28 2.44
CA ALA A 114 6.20 -24.65 2.24
C ALA A 114 5.12 -25.57 1.63
N GLU A 115 3.85 -25.36 1.99
CA GLU A 115 2.71 -26.12 1.47
C GLU A 115 2.48 -25.91 -0.05
N ASN A 116 2.97 -24.78 -0.57
CA ASN A 116 2.84 -24.43 -1.99
C ASN A 116 4.12 -24.72 -2.79
N GLN A 117 5.14 -25.39 -2.22
CA GLN A 117 6.43 -25.61 -2.86
C GLN A 117 6.32 -26.25 -4.26
N GLN A 118 5.35 -27.14 -4.46
CA GLN A 118 5.10 -27.82 -5.74
C GLN A 118 4.70 -26.85 -6.86
N ASN A 119 4.19 -25.67 -6.53
CA ASN A 119 3.77 -24.63 -7.47
C ASN A 119 4.81 -23.51 -7.61
N PHE A 120 5.97 -23.64 -6.94
CA PHE A 120 7.02 -22.63 -6.92
C PHE A 120 8.10 -22.92 -7.95
N PHE A 121 8.13 -22.17 -9.05
CA PHE A 121 9.03 -22.36 -10.20
C PHE A 121 9.79 -21.10 -10.58
N GLY A 122 10.90 -21.30 -11.34
CA GLY A 122 11.71 -20.24 -11.92
C GLY A 122 12.78 -19.67 -10.99
N ARG A 123 13.03 -20.31 -9.83
CA ARG A 123 14.06 -19.88 -8.86
C ARG A 123 15.04 -20.99 -8.46
N GLU A 124 14.99 -22.13 -9.10
CA GLU A 124 15.74 -23.36 -8.76
C GLU A 124 17.25 -23.10 -8.68
N GLU A 125 17.82 -22.43 -9.68
CA GLU A 125 19.25 -22.08 -9.71
C GLU A 125 19.64 -21.10 -8.58
N ARG A 126 18.74 -20.19 -8.20
CA ARG A 126 19.00 -19.27 -7.08
C ARG A 126 18.98 -20.00 -5.74
N VAL A 127 18.04 -20.93 -5.56
CA VAL A 127 18.00 -21.81 -4.36
C VAL A 127 19.28 -22.63 -4.25
N LYS A 128 19.76 -23.21 -5.36
CA LYS A 128 21.03 -23.94 -5.38
C LYS A 128 22.20 -23.06 -4.95
N GLY A 129 22.34 -21.85 -5.50
CA GLY A 129 23.38 -20.91 -5.08
C GLY A 129 23.28 -20.50 -3.60
N MET A 130 22.07 -20.39 -3.04
CA MET A 130 21.85 -20.13 -1.62
C MET A 130 22.30 -21.30 -0.74
N LEU A 131 22.06 -22.54 -1.17
CA LEU A 131 22.55 -23.74 -0.48
C LEU A 131 24.09 -23.80 -0.47
N GLU A 132 24.75 -23.43 -1.56
CA GLU A 132 26.23 -23.35 -1.64
C GLU A 132 26.79 -22.31 -0.64
N ILE A 133 26.15 -21.14 -0.49
CA ILE A 133 26.53 -20.13 0.51
C ILE A 133 26.36 -20.69 1.93
N LEU A 134 25.24 -21.33 2.23
CA LEU A 134 24.98 -21.93 3.54
C LEU A 134 25.92 -23.11 3.87
N GLN A 135 26.41 -23.84 2.87
CA GLN A 135 27.42 -24.89 3.05
C GLN A 135 28.78 -24.32 3.47
N ALA A 136 29.14 -23.14 2.95
CA ALA A 136 30.38 -22.45 3.29
C ALA A 136 30.33 -21.76 4.67
N GLY A 137 29.11 -21.41 5.16
CA GLY A 137 28.88 -20.75 6.44
C GLY A 137 27.49 -21.08 6.97
N ARG A 138 27.16 -20.60 8.15
CA ARG A 138 25.83 -20.84 8.79
C ARG A 138 24.92 -19.62 8.72
N PHE A 139 25.25 -18.66 7.86
CA PHE A 139 24.54 -17.41 7.67
C PHE A 139 24.19 -17.21 6.19
N LEU A 140 23.00 -16.68 5.93
CA LEU A 140 22.60 -16.24 4.59
C LEU A 140 21.71 -14.99 4.68
N ALA A 141 22.10 -13.94 3.97
CA ALA A 141 21.23 -12.78 3.74
C ALA A 141 20.62 -12.85 2.32
N ILE A 142 19.31 -12.89 2.23
CA ILE A 142 18.58 -12.82 0.96
C ILE A 142 18.20 -11.37 0.72
N LEU A 143 18.87 -10.72 -0.22
CA LEU A 143 18.71 -9.30 -0.54
C LEU A 143 17.85 -9.11 -1.79
N GLY A 144 17.04 -8.06 -1.83
CA GLY A 144 16.27 -7.73 -3.04
C GLY A 144 15.25 -6.62 -2.80
N SER A 145 14.75 -6.02 -3.87
CA SER A 145 13.71 -4.98 -3.80
C SER A 145 12.39 -5.51 -3.22
N SER A 146 11.48 -4.61 -2.85
CA SER A 146 10.11 -5.01 -2.49
C SER A 146 9.47 -5.77 -3.65
N GLY A 147 8.80 -6.90 -3.35
CA GLY A 147 8.15 -7.72 -4.37
C GLY A 147 9.08 -8.59 -5.22
N SER A 148 10.40 -8.69 -4.93
CA SER A 148 11.33 -9.57 -5.65
C SER A 148 11.15 -11.06 -5.36
N GLY A 149 10.32 -11.42 -4.37
CA GLY A 149 10.04 -12.81 -3.98
C GLY A 149 10.95 -13.37 -2.90
N LYS A 150 11.64 -12.55 -2.09
CA LYS A 150 12.54 -12.98 -1.00
C LYS A 150 11.89 -13.97 -0.06
N SER A 151 10.74 -13.61 0.50
CA SER A 151 9.98 -14.46 1.42
C SER A 151 9.58 -15.79 0.77
N SER A 152 9.10 -15.74 -0.49
CA SER A 152 8.69 -16.95 -1.23
C SER A 152 9.88 -17.87 -1.51
N VAL A 153 11.02 -17.33 -1.93
CA VAL A 153 12.25 -18.14 -2.16
C VAL A 153 12.73 -18.77 -0.85
N ALA A 154 12.70 -18.02 0.26
CA ALA A 154 13.07 -18.58 1.56
C ALA A 154 12.14 -19.71 1.99
N MET A 155 10.79 -19.46 1.96
CA MET A 155 9.79 -20.37 2.53
C MET A 155 9.41 -21.53 1.62
N ALA A 156 9.25 -21.31 0.31
CA ALA A 156 8.82 -22.36 -0.63
C ALA A 156 9.99 -22.99 -1.44
N GLY A 157 11.15 -22.34 -1.46
CA GLY A 157 12.33 -22.85 -2.15
C GLY A 157 13.38 -23.40 -1.19
N LEU A 158 14.00 -22.54 -0.38
CA LEU A 158 15.19 -22.86 0.41
C LEU A 158 14.88 -23.78 1.61
N LEU A 159 13.90 -23.39 2.46
CA LEU A 159 13.56 -24.20 3.66
C LEU A 159 13.10 -25.62 3.30
N PRO A 160 12.20 -25.85 2.31
CA PRO A 160 11.84 -27.21 1.91
C PRO A 160 13.02 -28.01 1.38
N ALA A 161 13.94 -27.38 0.62
CA ALA A 161 15.15 -28.08 0.15
C ALA A 161 16.06 -28.49 1.31
N LEU A 162 16.24 -27.64 2.32
CA LEU A 162 16.98 -27.97 3.54
C LEU A 162 16.30 -29.08 4.32
N GLN A 163 14.99 -29.05 4.50
CA GLN A 163 14.20 -30.09 5.16
C GLN A 163 14.27 -31.43 4.44
N ALA A 164 14.38 -31.41 3.10
CA ALA A 164 14.60 -32.61 2.28
C ALA A 164 16.05 -33.14 2.32
N GLY A 165 16.95 -32.50 3.09
CA GLY A 165 18.33 -32.98 3.24
C GLY A 165 19.30 -32.47 2.16
N ALA A 166 19.01 -31.32 1.51
CA ALA A 166 19.91 -30.72 0.52
C ALA A 166 21.30 -30.35 1.07
N MET A 167 21.42 -30.24 2.39
CA MET A 167 22.71 -30.14 3.10
C MET A 167 22.85 -31.29 4.08
N GLU A 168 24.10 -31.72 4.32
CA GLU A 168 24.38 -32.80 5.25
C GLU A 168 23.81 -32.53 6.64
N GLY A 169 22.98 -33.46 7.13
CA GLY A 169 22.30 -33.38 8.42
C GLY A 169 21.12 -32.42 8.49
N SER A 170 20.82 -31.65 7.43
CA SER A 170 19.76 -30.62 7.47
C SER A 170 18.36 -31.23 7.66
N ALA A 171 18.09 -32.47 7.22
CA ALA A 171 16.80 -33.11 7.44
C ALA A 171 16.44 -33.29 8.93
N ASP A 172 17.44 -33.32 9.82
CA ASP A 172 17.26 -33.50 11.27
C ASP A 172 17.27 -32.20 12.08
N TRP A 173 17.43 -31.05 11.43
CA TRP A 173 17.47 -29.77 12.12
C TRP A 173 16.12 -29.39 12.73
N SER A 174 16.17 -28.53 13.77
CA SER A 174 14.98 -27.89 14.36
C SER A 174 14.64 -26.63 13.57
N TYR A 175 13.65 -26.69 12.68
CA TYR A 175 13.17 -25.55 11.90
C TYR A 175 12.19 -24.75 12.75
N LEU A 176 12.54 -23.50 13.08
CA LEU A 176 11.65 -22.60 13.82
C LEU A 176 10.61 -21.97 12.87
N PRO A 177 9.44 -21.59 13.42
CA PRO A 177 8.50 -20.75 12.67
C PRO A 177 9.17 -19.49 12.11
N ARG A 178 8.69 -19.02 10.97
CA ARG A 178 9.14 -17.75 10.39
C ARG A 178 9.02 -16.62 11.40
N LEU A 179 10.10 -15.92 11.68
CA LEU A 179 10.14 -14.74 12.53
C LEU A 179 10.08 -13.46 11.68
N VAL A 180 9.26 -12.51 12.10
CA VAL A 180 9.28 -11.12 11.62
C VAL A 180 9.53 -10.24 12.85
N PRO A 181 10.51 -9.33 12.86
CA PRO A 181 10.87 -8.55 14.05
C PRO A 181 9.68 -7.81 14.65
N GLY A 182 8.91 -7.09 13.84
CA GLY A 182 7.74 -6.35 14.29
C GLY A 182 8.09 -5.18 15.21
N ALA A 183 7.10 -4.70 15.98
CA ALA A 183 7.27 -3.57 16.91
C ALA A 183 7.99 -3.96 18.21
N SER A 184 7.96 -5.25 18.58
CA SER A 184 8.61 -5.81 19.79
C SER A 184 9.56 -6.96 19.40
N PRO A 185 10.71 -6.68 18.77
CA PRO A 185 11.54 -7.70 18.16
C PRO A 185 12.09 -8.74 19.16
N LEU A 186 12.43 -8.35 20.37
CA LEU A 186 12.93 -9.29 21.39
C LEU A 186 11.83 -10.18 21.94
N GLU A 187 10.59 -9.69 22.09
CA GLU A 187 9.44 -10.52 22.48
C GLU A 187 9.09 -11.51 21.36
N SER A 188 9.09 -11.05 20.10
CA SER A 188 8.87 -11.92 18.94
C SER A 188 9.92 -13.03 18.85
N LEU A 189 11.16 -12.75 19.20
CA LEU A 189 12.25 -13.73 19.25
C LEU A 189 12.06 -14.70 20.43
N ALA A 190 11.68 -14.21 21.61
CA ALA A 190 11.40 -15.01 22.79
C ALA A 190 10.25 -16.00 22.58
N ALA A 191 9.22 -15.60 21.85
CA ALA A 191 8.04 -16.43 21.53
C ALA A 191 8.38 -17.71 20.78
N LEU A 192 9.53 -17.78 20.09
CA LEU A 192 9.98 -18.99 19.38
C LEU A 192 10.53 -20.07 20.31
N PHE A 193 10.80 -19.76 21.58
CA PHE A 193 11.44 -20.65 22.54
C PHE A 193 10.61 -20.79 23.84
N PRO A 194 9.33 -21.18 23.77
CA PRO A 194 8.52 -21.36 24.98
C PRO A 194 9.08 -22.46 25.85
N PRO A 195 9.04 -22.32 27.19
CA PRO A 195 9.56 -23.33 28.12
C PRO A 195 8.65 -24.58 28.22
N GLY A 196 7.43 -24.49 27.66
CA GLY A 196 6.41 -25.55 27.65
C GLY A 196 5.10 -25.03 27.05
N GLU A 197 4.09 -25.89 26.90
CA GLU A 197 2.75 -25.52 26.43
C GLU A 197 1.70 -25.82 27.51
N PRO A 198 0.94 -24.79 27.96
CA PRO A 198 1.06 -23.38 27.61
C PRO A 198 2.25 -22.69 28.27
N ALA A 199 2.84 -21.69 27.58
CA ALA A 199 3.87 -20.84 28.17
C ALA A 199 3.25 -19.94 29.28
N PRO A 200 4.04 -19.55 30.31
CA PRO A 200 3.62 -18.56 31.32
C PRO A 200 3.24 -17.23 30.62
N ALA A 201 2.22 -16.54 31.13
CA ALA A 201 1.67 -15.31 30.51
C ALA A 201 2.71 -14.19 30.31
N ASP A 202 3.73 -14.13 31.16
CA ASP A 202 4.80 -13.10 31.15
C ASP A 202 6.11 -13.62 30.53
N TRP A 203 6.11 -14.82 29.98
CA TRP A 203 7.32 -15.45 29.42
C TRP A 203 8.03 -14.56 28.41
N GLU A 204 7.31 -14.11 27.39
CA GLU A 204 7.88 -13.31 26.30
C GLU A 204 8.53 -12.03 26.82
N ALA A 205 7.83 -11.31 27.71
CA ALA A 205 8.33 -10.06 28.29
C ALA A 205 9.55 -10.29 29.20
N GLN A 206 9.53 -11.35 30.05
CA GLN A 206 10.67 -11.67 30.91
C GLN A 206 11.88 -12.13 30.07
N GLN A 207 11.64 -12.94 29.06
CA GLN A 207 12.70 -13.45 28.20
C GLN A 207 13.28 -12.33 27.30
N ALA A 208 12.45 -11.39 26.84
CA ALA A 208 12.92 -10.21 26.10
C ALA A 208 13.87 -9.35 26.95
N GLN A 209 13.59 -9.20 28.26
CA GLN A 209 14.51 -8.50 29.17
C GLN A 209 15.86 -9.23 29.33
N ARG A 210 15.87 -10.57 29.34
CA ARG A 210 17.10 -11.34 29.36
C ARG A 210 17.90 -11.21 28.07
N LEU A 211 17.21 -11.30 26.93
CA LEU A 211 17.82 -11.08 25.61
C LEU A 211 18.39 -9.65 25.45
N LEU A 212 17.76 -8.67 26.09
CA LEU A 212 18.28 -7.29 26.11
C LEU A 212 19.56 -7.16 26.95
N ALA A 213 19.63 -7.87 28.08
CA ALA A 213 20.72 -7.79 29.04
C ALA A 213 21.92 -8.70 28.70
N ASP A 214 21.67 -9.80 27.98
CA ASP A 214 22.68 -10.84 27.72
C ASP A 214 22.56 -11.36 26.28
N HIS A 215 23.62 -11.15 25.50
CA HIS A 215 23.67 -11.51 24.08
C HIS A 215 23.86 -13.02 23.84
N ASP A 216 24.23 -13.80 24.87
CA ASP A 216 24.36 -15.26 24.79
C ASP A 216 23.02 -15.98 25.05
N GLU A 217 21.99 -15.29 25.45
CA GLU A 217 20.73 -15.89 25.90
C GLU A 217 20.05 -16.67 24.77
N LEU A 218 20.03 -16.13 23.55
CA LEU A 218 19.46 -16.84 22.39
C LEU A 218 20.22 -18.15 22.08
N LEU A 219 21.55 -18.12 22.18
CA LEU A 219 22.36 -19.33 22.00
C LEU A 219 22.05 -20.39 23.04
N ARG A 220 21.84 -20.00 24.32
CA ARG A 220 21.43 -20.94 25.37
C ARG A 220 20.07 -21.55 25.06
N LEU A 221 19.09 -20.75 24.64
CA LEU A 221 17.76 -21.21 24.24
C LEU A 221 17.82 -22.18 23.05
N ALA A 222 18.64 -21.87 22.05
CA ALA A 222 18.83 -22.74 20.89
C ALA A 222 19.47 -24.07 21.27
N ASN A 223 20.48 -24.08 22.15
CA ASN A 223 21.18 -25.28 22.60
C ASN A 223 20.29 -26.24 23.42
N VAL A 224 19.27 -25.73 24.14
CA VAL A 224 18.31 -26.59 24.87
C VAL A 224 17.61 -27.57 23.93
N ARG A 225 17.45 -27.26 22.65
CA ARG A 225 16.79 -28.14 21.67
C ARG A 225 17.61 -29.37 21.25
N GLN A 226 18.89 -29.43 21.63
CA GLN A 226 19.81 -30.55 21.33
C GLN A 226 19.94 -30.90 19.84
N LYS A 227 19.46 -30.07 18.96
CA LYS A 227 19.54 -30.17 17.50
C LYS A 227 19.95 -28.83 16.92
N PRO A 228 20.63 -28.80 15.77
CA PRO A 228 20.87 -27.56 15.06
C PRO A 228 19.54 -26.79 14.81
N VAL A 229 19.50 -25.52 15.15
CA VAL A 229 18.34 -24.67 14.92
C VAL A 229 18.52 -23.95 13.60
N CYS A 230 17.49 -23.97 12.76
CA CYS A 230 17.40 -23.12 11.56
C CYS A 230 16.36 -22.04 11.83
N LEU A 231 16.82 -20.79 11.87
CA LEU A 231 15.99 -19.59 12.09
C LEU A 231 15.92 -18.75 10.81
N LEU A 232 14.70 -18.50 10.33
CA LEU A 232 14.41 -17.55 9.27
C LEU A 232 13.84 -16.26 9.89
N VAL A 233 14.60 -15.16 9.77
CA VAL A 233 14.10 -13.81 10.07
C VAL A 233 13.71 -13.15 8.75
N ASP A 234 12.42 -13.08 8.49
CA ASP A 234 11.86 -12.46 7.29
C ASP A 234 11.52 -10.98 7.55
N GLN A 235 11.65 -10.14 6.52
CA GLN A 235 11.43 -8.68 6.62
C GLN A 235 12.30 -8.02 7.70
N PHE A 236 13.58 -8.32 7.70
CA PHE A 236 14.53 -7.82 8.71
C PHE A 236 14.55 -6.29 8.82
N GLU A 237 14.19 -5.58 7.74
CA GLU A 237 14.02 -4.12 7.72
C GLU A 237 13.01 -3.59 8.73
N GLU A 238 12.07 -4.42 9.23
CA GLU A 238 11.10 -4.00 10.25
C GLU A 238 11.79 -3.65 11.58
N LEU A 239 12.94 -4.23 11.87
CA LEU A 239 13.77 -3.87 13.01
C LEU A 239 14.13 -2.37 13.02
N PHE A 240 14.30 -1.77 11.85
CA PHE A 240 14.70 -0.36 11.70
C PHE A 240 13.50 0.58 11.50
N THR A 241 12.36 0.06 11.05
CA THR A 241 11.23 0.89 10.60
C THR A 241 10.08 0.96 11.60
N LEU A 242 9.95 0.00 12.52
CA LEU A 242 8.82 -0.09 13.45
C LEU A 242 9.09 0.47 14.86
N GLY A 243 10.15 1.26 15.02
CA GLY A 243 10.36 2.07 16.22
C GLY A 243 11.07 1.37 17.38
N ALA A 244 11.73 0.25 17.15
CA ALA A 244 12.66 -0.31 18.13
C ALA A 244 13.80 0.70 18.40
N ASP A 245 14.10 0.95 19.66
CA ASP A 245 15.21 1.82 20.05
C ASP A 245 16.57 1.18 19.73
N GLU A 246 17.61 2.00 19.68
CA GLU A 246 18.95 1.54 19.28
C GLU A 246 19.51 0.43 20.22
N PRO A 247 19.35 0.47 21.56
CA PRO A 247 19.76 -0.64 22.42
C PRO A 247 19.06 -1.95 22.09
N THR A 248 17.74 -1.91 21.81
CA THR A 248 16.96 -3.09 21.41
C THR A 248 17.43 -3.64 20.06
N GLN A 249 17.70 -2.78 19.08
CA GLN A 249 18.26 -3.20 17.78
C GLN A 249 19.63 -3.86 17.95
N GLN A 250 20.51 -3.29 18.75
CA GLN A 250 21.84 -3.84 19.03
C GLN A 250 21.74 -5.20 19.72
N ALA A 251 20.93 -5.33 20.77
CA ALA A 251 20.74 -6.58 21.49
C ALA A 251 20.14 -7.67 20.59
N TYR A 252 19.15 -7.33 19.76
CA TYR A 252 18.54 -8.26 18.81
C TYR A 252 19.58 -8.83 17.84
N ILE A 253 20.36 -7.96 17.20
CA ILE A 253 21.40 -8.34 16.24
C ILE A 253 22.50 -9.13 16.94
N ALA A 254 22.97 -8.69 18.10
CA ALA A 254 24.02 -9.38 18.84
C ALA A 254 23.61 -10.82 19.23
N ASN A 255 22.41 -11.03 19.76
CA ASN A 255 21.88 -12.36 20.04
C ASN A 255 21.83 -13.27 18.80
N LEU A 256 21.37 -12.75 17.67
CA LEU A 256 21.33 -13.51 16.41
C LEU A 256 22.73 -13.92 15.94
N LEU A 257 23.69 -12.99 15.98
CA LEU A 257 25.07 -13.27 15.57
C LEU A 257 25.78 -14.21 16.53
N THR A 258 25.57 -14.07 17.83
CA THR A 258 26.13 -14.98 18.84
C THR A 258 25.56 -16.41 18.66
N MET A 259 24.29 -16.56 18.32
CA MET A 259 23.69 -17.88 18.08
C MET A 259 24.42 -18.64 16.97
N ILE A 260 24.83 -18.01 15.90
CA ILE A 260 25.55 -18.66 14.80
C ILE A 260 27.08 -18.76 15.06
N GLY A 261 27.60 -18.00 16.04
CA GLY A 261 29.02 -18.02 16.45
C GLY A 261 30.02 -17.55 15.40
N GLU A 262 31.31 -17.59 15.72
CA GLU A 262 32.38 -17.23 14.80
C GLU A 262 32.85 -18.44 13.95
N GLU A 263 33.06 -19.60 14.58
CA GLU A 263 33.36 -20.88 13.89
C GLU A 263 32.80 -22.06 14.70
N GLY A 264 32.04 -22.94 14.02
CA GLY A 264 31.61 -24.22 14.60
C GLY A 264 30.24 -24.28 15.26
N SER A 265 29.47 -23.20 15.30
CA SER A 265 28.06 -23.29 15.74
C SER A 265 27.26 -24.18 14.77
N PRO A 266 26.44 -25.09 15.29
CA PRO A 266 25.59 -25.94 14.43
C PRO A 266 24.36 -25.17 13.91
N HIS A 267 24.01 -24.02 14.51
CA HIS A 267 22.80 -23.26 14.18
C HIS A 267 22.93 -22.47 12.90
N VAL A 268 21.82 -22.25 12.22
CA VAL A 268 21.73 -21.55 10.94
C VAL A 268 20.80 -20.35 11.05
N LEU A 269 21.24 -19.22 10.52
CA LEU A 269 20.46 -17.98 10.44
C LEU A 269 20.29 -17.58 8.98
N ILE A 270 19.04 -17.41 8.57
CA ILE A 270 18.65 -16.88 7.27
C ILE A 270 17.91 -15.59 7.52
N ILE A 271 18.33 -14.49 6.89
CA ILE A 271 17.60 -13.22 6.95
C ILE A 271 17.13 -12.82 5.56
N THR A 272 15.97 -12.20 5.44
CA THR A 272 15.57 -11.48 4.23
C THR A 272 15.60 -9.99 4.50
N LEU A 273 16.19 -9.22 3.60
CA LEU A 273 16.33 -7.78 3.76
C LEU A 273 16.09 -7.05 2.42
N ARG A 274 15.40 -5.94 2.48
CA ARG A 274 15.24 -5.05 1.32
C ARG A 274 16.55 -4.30 1.05
N THR A 275 16.91 -4.19 -0.24
CA THR A 275 18.15 -3.51 -0.66
C THR A 275 18.19 -2.01 -0.33
N ASP A 276 17.04 -1.36 -0.26
CA ASP A 276 16.92 0.04 0.15
C ASP A 276 17.29 0.28 1.63
N TYR A 277 17.27 -0.77 2.46
CA TYR A 277 17.69 -0.71 3.87
C TYR A 277 19.12 -1.20 4.12
N GLU A 278 19.85 -1.58 3.09
CA GLU A 278 21.23 -2.07 3.22
C GLU A 278 22.17 -1.01 3.87
N SER A 279 21.93 0.27 3.61
CA SER A 279 22.67 1.38 4.23
C SER A 279 22.52 1.47 5.75
N TYR A 280 21.42 0.96 6.31
CA TYR A 280 21.22 0.93 7.77
C TYR A 280 22.15 -0.06 8.47
N LEU A 281 22.65 -1.08 7.75
CA LEU A 281 23.60 -2.06 8.28
C LEU A 281 24.93 -1.42 8.68
N ALA A 282 25.29 -0.27 8.11
CA ALA A 282 26.52 0.44 8.45
C ALA A 282 26.65 0.83 9.94
N ARG A 283 25.53 0.83 10.67
CA ARG A 283 25.51 1.03 12.13
C ARG A 283 25.87 -0.23 12.93
N PHE A 284 25.91 -1.40 12.28
CA PHE A 284 26.09 -2.71 12.88
C PHE A 284 27.19 -3.48 12.12
N GLU A 285 28.45 -3.12 12.37
CA GLU A 285 29.63 -3.57 11.62
C GLU A 285 29.69 -5.09 11.48
N ALA A 286 29.48 -5.84 12.57
CA ALA A 286 29.51 -7.31 12.55
C ALA A 286 28.42 -7.92 11.65
N LEU A 287 27.21 -7.35 11.62
CA LEU A 287 26.13 -7.80 10.73
C LEU A 287 26.45 -7.41 9.29
N GLN A 288 26.94 -6.20 9.05
CA GLN A 288 27.33 -5.72 7.72
C GLN A 288 28.38 -6.62 7.09
N GLU A 289 29.41 -7.00 7.85
CA GLU A 289 30.45 -7.91 7.39
C GLU A 289 29.88 -9.30 7.01
N ARG A 290 29.03 -9.88 7.87
CA ARG A 290 28.36 -11.16 7.58
C ARG A 290 27.51 -11.09 6.32
N VAL A 291 26.72 -10.03 6.15
CA VAL A 291 25.92 -9.80 4.94
C VAL A 291 26.79 -9.65 3.70
N HIS A 292 27.93 -8.96 3.81
CA HIS A 292 28.88 -8.81 2.69
C HIS A 292 29.46 -10.14 2.24
N LEU A 293 29.79 -11.02 3.19
CA LEU A 293 30.42 -12.32 2.92
C LEU A 293 29.42 -13.37 2.44
N ALA A 294 28.19 -13.35 2.94
CA ALA A 294 27.19 -14.42 2.73
C ALA A 294 25.82 -13.85 2.34
N SER A 295 25.73 -13.23 1.18
CA SER A 295 24.48 -12.73 0.65
C SER A 295 24.14 -13.28 -0.74
N ALA A 296 22.83 -13.49 -0.97
CA ALA A 296 22.27 -13.81 -2.26
C ALA A 296 21.32 -12.68 -2.71
N ARG A 297 21.64 -12.05 -3.83
CA ARG A 297 20.80 -10.98 -4.41
C ARG A 297 19.74 -11.55 -5.34
N LEU A 298 18.48 -11.22 -5.08
CA LEU A 298 17.37 -11.59 -5.94
C LEU A 298 17.08 -10.47 -6.94
N GLU A 299 17.39 -10.76 -8.19
CA GLU A 299 17.00 -9.95 -9.32
C GLU A 299 15.58 -10.28 -9.79
N ALA A 300 15.00 -9.43 -10.63
CA ALA A 300 13.75 -9.72 -11.31
C ALA A 300 13.88 -11.02 -12.13
N LEU A 301 12.78 -11.76 -12.26
CA LEU A 301 12.75 -12.94 -13.12
C LEU A 301 12.95 -12.54 -14.58
N SER A 302 13.76 -13.30 -15.30
CA SER A 302 13.87 -13.22 -16.74
C SER A 302 12.58 -13.68 -17.43
N GLY A 303 12.40 -13.34 -18.71
CA GLY A 303 11.23 -13.77 -19.47
C GLY A 303 11.00 -15.30 -19.44
N PRO A 304 12.01 -16.14 -19.68
CA PRO A 304 11.88 -17.60 -19.54
C PRO A 304 11.43 -18.05 -18.15
N GLN A 305 12.01 -17.48 -17.09
CA GLN A 305 11.65 -17.81 -15.72
C GLN A 305 10.22 -17.38 -15.36
N LEU A 306 9.78 -16.20 -15.85
CA LEU A 306 8.38 -15.78 -15.74
C LEU A 306 7.44 -16.74 -16.46
N LYS A 307 7.80 -17.19 -17.68
CA LYS A 307 7.03 -18.18 -18.42
C LYS A 307 6.90 -19.49 -17.62
N GLU A 308 7.97 -19.98 -17.01
CA GLU A 308 7.95 -21.16 -16.15
C GLU A 308 7.03 -20.97 -14.93
N ALA A 309 7.13 -19.83 -14.25
CA ALA A 309 6.28 -19.51 -13.10
C ALA A 309 4.79 -19.36 -13.44
N ILE A 310 4.45 -19.10 -14.72
CA ILE A 310 3.07 -19.03 -15.21
C ILE A 310 2.58 -20.41 -15.62
N VAL A 311 3.35 -21.12 -16.45
CA VAL A 311 2.88 -22.30 -17.20
C VAL A 311 2.98 -23.58 -16.36
N LYS A 312 4.10 -23.81 -15.66
CA LYS A 312 4.32 -25.06 -14.93
C LYS A 312 3.26 -25.33 -13.84
N PRO A 313 2.90 -24.33 -12.99
CA PRO A 313 1.83 -24.55 -12.01
C PRO A 313 0.46 -24.82 -12.68
N ALA A 314 0.16 -24.13 -13.79
CA ALA A 314 -1.07 -24.37 -14.56
C ALA A 314 -1.15 -25.79 -15.10
N GLU A 315 -0.05 -26.28 -15.68
CA GLU A 315 0.04 -27.65 -16.22
C GLU A 315 -0.22 -28.72 -15.15
N LEU A 316 0.31 -28.53 -13.93
CA LEU A 316 0.12 -29.48 -12.84
C LEU A 316 -1.35 -29.69 -12.48
N VAL A 317 -2.17 -28.64 -12.53
CA VAL A 317 -3.59 -28.69 -12.20
C VAL A 317 -4.48 -28.86 -13.44
N GLY A 318 -3.90 -28.99 -14.66
CA GLY A 318 -4.65 -29.12 -15.91
C GLY A 318 -5.26 -27.84 -16.42
N LEU A 319 -4.82 -26.66 -15.93
CA LEU A 319 -5.25 -25.37 -16.43
C LEU A 319 -4.55 -25.06 -17.77
N LYS A 320 -5.30 -24.74 -18.80
CA LYS A 320 -4.82 -24.34 -20.12
C LYS A 320 -4.83 -22.84 -20.27
N ILE A 321 -3.67 -22.21 -20.36
CA ILE A 321 -3.53 -20.78 -20.61
C ILE A 321 -3.14 -20.56 -22.07
N GLN A 322 -3.89 -19.75 -22.82
CA GLN A 322 -3.54 -19.43 -24.20
C GLN A 322 -2.14 -18.79 -24.28
N GLU A 323 -1.35 -19.17 -25.28
CA GLU A 323 0.03 -18.71 -25.42
C GLU A 323 0.14 -17.19 -25.56
N GLU A 324 -0.84 -16.55 -26.20
CA GLU A 324 -0.95 -15.09 -26.31
C GLU A 324 -1.11 -14.42 -24.94
N VAL A 325 -1.82 -15.06 -24.01
CA VAL A 325 -1.97 -14.56 -22.63
C VAL A 325 -0.64 -14.66 -21.88
N VAL A 326 0.05 -15.80 -22.00
CA VAL A 326 1.38 -15.99 -21.39
C VAL A 326 2.36 -14.96 -21.93
N ALA A 327 2.41 -14.77 -23.27
CA ALA A 327 3.27 -13.80 -23.91
C ALA A 327 2.95 -12.36 -23.49
N ALA A 328 1.66 -12.02 -23.31
CA ALA A 328 1.23 -10.70 -22.84
C ALA A 328 1.65 -10.45 -21.39
N LEU A 329 1.43 -11.41 -20.48
CA LEU A 329 1.87 -11.33 -19.09
C LEU A 329 3.38 -11.13 -18.97
N VAL A 330 4.17 -11.94 -19.67
CA VAL A 330 5.63 -11.82 -19.69
C VAL A 330 6.07 -10.44 -20.18
N ARG A 331 5.52 -9.98 -21.30
CA ARG A 331 5.88 -8.67 -21.89
C ARG A 331 5.54 -7.50 -20.97
N GLU A 332 4.42 -7.56 -20.25
CA GLU A 332 3.98 -6.47 -19.38
C GLU A 332 4.74 -6.43 -18.04
N LEU A 333 5.23 -7.57 -17.56
CA LEU A 333 5.76 -7.69 -16.21
C LEU A 333 7.27 -7.91 -16.15
N VAL A 334 7.92 -8.23 -17.27
CA VAL A 334 9.39 -8.34 -17.30
C VAL A 334 10.02 -6.97 -16.99
N GLY A 335 10.91 -6.94 -15.99
CA GLY A 335 11.61 -5.72 -15.57
C GLY A 335 10.78 -4.78 -14.66
N GLU A 336 9.51 -5.08 -14.38
CA GLU A 336 8.72 -4.30 -13.42
C GLU A 336 9.22 -4.54 -11.99
N PRO A 337 9.49 -3.48 -11.19
CA PRO A 337 10.02 -3.62 -9.82
C PRO A 337 9.15 -4.46 -8.87
N VAL A 338 7.82 -4.41 -9.06
CA VAL A 338 6.83 -5.18 -8.29
C VAL A 338 6.12 -6.23 -9.16
N GLY A 339 6.80 -6.71 -10.20
CA GLY A 339 6.20 -7.57 -11.23
C GLY A 339 5.66 -8.89 -10.68
N LEU A 340 6.35 -9.54 -9.73
CA LEU A 340 5.92 -10.85 -9.20
C LEU A 340 4.60 -10.81 -8.43
N PRO A 341 4.36 -9.87 -7.51
CA PRO A 341 3.05 -9.73 -6.87
C PRO A 341 1.92 -9.44 -7.86
N LEU A 342 2.18 -8.56 -8.84
CA LEU A 342 1.21 -8.28 -9.91
C LEU A 342 0.94 -9.52 -10.76
N LEU A 343 1.97 -10.30 -11.10
CA LEU A 343 1.82 -11.56 -11.81
C LEU A 343 0.93 -12.53 -11.04
N GLN A 344 1.27 -12.80 -9.78
CA GLN A 344 0.53 -13.75 -8.96
C GLN A 344 -0.93 -13.33 -8.74
N PHE A 345 -1.18 -12.04 -8.53
CA PHE A 345 -2.53 -11.51 -8.44
C PHE A 345 -3.29 -11.68 -9.76
N SER A 346 -2.67 -11.34 -10.89
CA SER A 346 -3.30 -11.48 -12.20
C SER A 346 -3.61 -12.94 -12.54
N LEU A 347 -2.70 -13.86 -12.20
CA LEU A 347 -2.91 -15.30 -12.37
C LEU A 347 -4.05 -15.82 -11.50
N LEU A 348 -4.16 -15.35 -10.25
CA LEU A 348 -5.30 -15.67 -9.38
C LEU A 348 -6.61 -15.15 -9.99
N ARG A 349 -6.65 -13.90 -10.48
CA ARG A 349 -7.84 -13.34 -11.16
C ARG A 349 -8.18 -14.08 -12.46
N LEU A 350 -7.18 -14.54 -13.20
CA LEU A 350 -7.38 -15.39 -14.40
C LEU A 350 -7.97 -16.74 -14.02
N TRP A 351 -7.50 -17.35 -12.92
CA TRP A 351 -8.08 -18.57 -12.36
C TRP A 351 -9.54 -18.40 -11.98
N GLU A 352 -9.88 -17.37 -11.21
CA GLU A 352 -11.25 -17.07 -10.78
C GLU A 352 -12.22 -16.80 -11.94
N ASN A 353 -11.71 -16.29 -13.07
CA ASN A 353 -12.50 -15.93 -14.25
C ASN A 353 -12.34 -16.91 -15.42
N ARG A 354 -11.68 -18.06 -15.20
CA ARG A 354 -11.51 -19.10 -16.22
C ARG A 354 -12.85 -19.66 -16.71
N VAL A 355 -12.84 -20.20 -17.88
CA VAL A 355 -13.99 -20.94 -18.42
C VAL A 355 -13.61 -22.42 -18.44
N HIS A 356 -14.22 -23.22 -17.59
CA HIS A 356 -13.80 -24.60 -17.32
C HIS A 356 -12.33 -24.63 -16.88
N ASN A 357 -11.47 -25.34 -17.60
CA ASN A 357 -10.03 -25.37 -17.37
C ASN A 357 -9.23 -24.42 -18.31
N ARG A 358 -9.85 -23.37 -18.87
CA ARG A 358 -9.22 -22.53 -19.91
C ARG A 358 -9.18 -21.05 -19.53
N VAL A 359 -8.03 -20.43 -19.79
CA VAL A 359 -7.81 -18.99 -19.72
C VAL A 359 -7.58 -18.45 -21.13
N THR A 360 -8.50 -17.61 -21.60
CA THR A 360 -8.46 -17.02 -22.94
C THR A 360 -8.03 -15.54 -22.91
N MET A 361 -7.66 -15.01 -24.07
CA MET A 361 -7.32 -13.59 -24.21
C MET A 361 -8.48 -12.65 -23.86
N ASP A 362 -9.74 -13.10 -24.00
CA ASP A 362 -10.90 -12.30 -23.59
C ASP A 362 -11.02 -12.21 -22.06
N VAL A 363 -10.73 -13.29 -21.34
CA VAL A 363 -10.63 -13.27 -19.88
C VAL A 363 -9.51 -12.33 -19.44
N TYR A 364 -8.33 -12.41 -20.09
CA TYR A 364 -7.19 -11.56 -19.80
C TYR A 364 -7.54 -10.06 -19.95
N ARG A 365 -8.19 -9.67 -21.04
CA ARG A 365 -8.65 -8.28 -21.27
C ARG A 365 -9.70 -7.85 -20.23
N ARG A 366 -10.60 -8.76 -19.88
CA ARG A 366 -11.67 -8.51 -18.90
C ARG A 366 -11.13 -8.18 -17.52
N ILE A 367 -10.07 -8.87 -17.06
CA ILE A 367 -9.46 -8.56 -15.75
C ILE A 367 -8.58 -7.31 -15.75
N GLY A 368 -8.27 -6.72 -16.90
CA GLY A 368 -7.41 -5.52 -17.01
C GLY A 368 -5.94 -5.81 -17.35
N GLY A 369 -5.61 -7.03 -17.81
CA GLY A 369 -4.24 -7.43 -18.14
C GLY A 369 -3.38 -7.78 -16.93
N GLY A 370 -2.06 -7.80 -17.10
CA GLY A 370 -1.12 -8.17 -16.03
C GLY A 370 -0.81 -7.04 -15.06
N ARG A 371 -0.70 -5.81 -15.57
CA ARG A 371 -0.26 -4.65 -14.79
C ARG A 371 -1.39 -3.98 -14.01
N TYR A 372 -2.58 -3.89 -14.62
CA TYR A 372 -3.70 -3.12 -14.08
C TYR A 372 -4.77 -3.98 -13.40
N ALA A 373 -4.64 -5.31 -13.39
CA ALA A 373 -5.62 -6.20 -12.77
C ALA A 373 -5.90 -5.86 -11.31
N LEU A 374 -4.85 -5.54 -10.54
CA LEU A 374 -4.96 -5.18 -9.12
C LEU A 374 -5.71 -3.86 -8.92
N ALA A 375 -5.35 -2.82 -9.69
CA ALA A 375 -6.00 -1.52 -9.63
C ALA A 375 -7.47 -1.64 -10.06
N LYS A 376 -7.76 -2.38 -11.12
CA LYS A 376 -9.11 -2.61 -11.62
C LYS A 376 -9.97 -3.36 -10.61
N ALA A 377 -9.44 -4.41 -9.96
CA ALA A 377 -10.15 -5.13 -8.91
C ALA A 377 -10.48 -4.21 -7.71
N ALA A 378 -9.56 -3.31 -7.36
CA ALA A 378 -9.78 -2.32 -6.31
C ALA A 378 -10.84 -1.29 -6.69
N ASP A 379 -10.83 -0.79 -7.94
CA ASP A 379 -11.86 0.13 -8.46
C ASP A 379 -13.24 -0.55 -8.50
N GLU A 380 -13.34 -1.76 -9.05
CA GLU A 380 -14.58 -2.55 -9.09
C GLU A 380 -15.18 -2.77 -7.70
N LEU A 381 -14.33 -3.13 -6.72
CA LEU A 381 -14.77 -3.28 -5.34
C LEU A 381 -15.26 -1.95 -4.76
N TYR A 382 -14.47 -0.88 -4.89
CA TYR A 382 -14.80 0.44 -4.36
C TYR A 382 -16.10 0.98 -4.97
N ASP A 383 -16.28 0.85 -6.29
CA ASP A 383 -17.48 1.30 -6.99
C ASP A 383 -18.74 0.54 -6.56
N SER A 384 -18.60 -0.73 -6.17
CA SER A 384 -19.70 -1.57 -5.67
C SER A 384 -20.14 -1.23 -4.24
N LEU A 385 -19.42 -0.35 -3.52
CA LEU A 385 -19.77 0.11 -2.17
C LEU A 385 -20.84 1.21 -2.24
N ILE A 386 -21.72 1.23 -1.25
CA ILE A 386 -22.62 2.38 -1.02
C ILE A 386 -21.85 3.56 -0.42
N ASP A 387 -22.41 4.77 -0.49
CA ASP A 387 -21.70 6.01 -0.10
C ASP A 387 -21.18 6.00 1.35
N GLU A 388 -21.91 5.37 2.28
CA GLU A 388 -21.48 5.23 3.67
C GLU A 388 -20.29 4.25 3.80
N GLU A 389 -20.28 3.18 3.01
CA GLU A 389 -19.19 2.19 2.97
C GLU A 389 -17.96 2.78 2.26
N LYS A 390 -18.15 3.60 1.21
CA LYS A 390 -17.06 4.34 0.55
C LYS A 390 -16.32 5.24 1.53
N ARG A 391 -17.06 6.00 2.35
CA ARG A 391 -16.46 6.83 3.41
C ARG A 391 -15.72 6.01 4.46
N ALA A 392 -16.23 4.84 4.82
CA ALA A 392 -15.54 3.93 5.73
C ALA A 392 -14.26 3.36 5.09
N ALA A 393 -14.32 2.96 3.81
CA ALA A 393 -13.15 2.48 3.05
C ALA A 393 -12.06 3.54 2.95
N GLU A 394 -12.39 4.79 2.61
CA GLU A 394 -11.43 5.91 2.57
C GLU A 394 -10.73 6.10 3.92
N ARG A 395 -11.48 6.09 5.03
CA ARG A 395 -10.91 6.21 6.38
C ARG A 395 -9.99 5.04 6.74
N ILE A 396 -10.37 3.81 6.38
CA ILE A 396 -9.53 2.63 6.59
C ILE A 396 -8.23 2.78 5.81
N LEU A 397 -8.32 3.08 4.50
CA LEU A 397 -7.16 3.24 3.63
C LEU A 397 -6.21 4.33 4.11
N MET A 398 -6.73 5.48 4.53
CA MET A 398 -5.92 6.58 5.08
C MET A 398 -5.22 6.23 6.39
N LYS A 399 -5.72 5.27 7.16
CA LYS A 399 -5.06 4.84 8.41
C LYS A 399 -3.99 3.79 8.18
N ILE A 400 -4.20 2.87 7.22
CA ILE A 400 -3.26 1.78 6.92
C ILE A 400 -2.16 2.18 5.94
N VAL A 401 -2.27 3.38 5.34
CA VAL A 401 -1.28 3.93 4.41
C VAL A 401 -0.87 5.31 4.91
N ARG A 402 0.40 5.46 5.28
CA ARG A 402 0.95 6.76 5.68
C ARG A 402 1.73 7.38 4.52
N PRO A 403 1.46 8.65 4.18
CA PRO A 403 2.35 9.39 3.30
C PRO A 403 3.70 9.57 3.99
N GLY A 404 4.78 9.03 3.40
CA GLY A 404 6.16 9.25 3.84
C GLY A 404 6.69 10.61 3.39
N GLU A 405 7.97 10.90 3.70
CA GLU A 405 8.67 12.06 3.15
C GLU A 405 8.98 11.81 1.67
N GLY A 406 8.50 12.70 0.78
CA GLY A 406 8.58 12.55 -0.68
C GLY A 406 7.46 11.71 -1.27
N ASP A 407 7.76 10.93 -2.32
CA ASP A 407 6.81 10.03 -3.00
C ASP A 407 6.69 8.65 -2.35
N GLU A 408 7.46 8.40 -1.29
CA GLU A 408 7.41 7.13 -0.58
C GLU A 408 6.14 7.02 0.26
N VAL A 409 5.46 5.89 0.12
CA VAL A 409 4.29 5.54 0.91
C VAL A 409 4.65 4.36 1.79
N THR A 410 4.55 4.57 3.11
CA THR A 410 4.80 3.51 4.11
C THR A 410 3.49 2.82 4.48
N ARG A 411 3.53 1.48 4.51
CA ARG A 411 2.43 0.67 5.04
C ARG A 411 2.42 0.76 6.55
N ASP A 412 1.25 0.88 7.14
CA ASP A 412 1.06 0.80 8.59
C ASP A 412 0.22 -0.43 8.94
N ARG A 413 0.56 -1.08 10.05
CA ARG A 413 -0.22 -2.16 10.63
C ARG A 413 -1.10 -1.59 11.74
N VAL A 414 -2.39 -1.53 11.50
CA VAL A 414 -3.35 -0.90 12.39
C VAL A 414 -4.19 -1.96 13.09
N ARG A 415 -4.38 -1.84 14.41
CA ARG A 415 -5.29 -2.72 15.14
C ARG A 415 -6.74 -2.43 14.76
N ARG A 416 -7.55 -3.48 14.59
CA ARG A 416 -8.97 -3.39 14.21
C ARG A 416 -9.76 -2.41 15.09
N LYS A 417 -9.55 -2.43 16.41
CA LYS A 417 -10.17 -1.50 17.37
C LYS A 417 -9.93 -0.01 17.05
N THR A 418 -8.81 0.34 16.45
CA THR A 418 -8.51 1.74 16.11
C THR A 418 -9.30 2.22 14.89
N LEU A 419 -9.91 1.30 14.14
CA LEU A 419 -10.75 1.59 12.98
C LEU A 419 -12.23 1.75 13.39
N HIS A 420 -12.65 1.19 14.53
CA HIS A 420 -14.03 1.10 15.03
C HIS A 420 -14.54 2.39 15.72
N ARG A 421 -14.24 3.59 15.23
CA ARG A 421 -14.62 4.84 15.93
C ARG A 421 -16.11 5.19 15.88
N GLU A 422 -16.82 4.89 14.78
CA GLU A 422 -18.20 5.37 14.56
C GLU A 422 -19.24 4.26 14.39
N ASP A 423 -18.95 3.27 13.53
CA ASP A 423 -19.84 2.14 13.25
C ASP A 423 -19.01 0.87 13.03
N PRO A 424 -18.74 0.09 14.07
CA PRO A 424 -17.94 -1.12 14.00
C PRO A 424 -18.46 -2.12 12.96
N SER A 425 -19.78 -2.32 12.89
CA SER A 425 -20.39 -3.30 11.98
C SER A 425 -20.18 -2.93 10.52
N ARG A 426 -20.20 -1.64 10.19
CA ARG A 426 -19.94 -1.16 8.82
C ARG A 426 -18.47 -1.28 8.46
N VAL A 427 -17.59 -0.90 9.37
CA VAL A 427 -16.14 -1.06 9.20
C VAL A 427 -15.80 -2.52 8.96
N ASP A 428 -16.35 -3.43 9.75
CA ASP A 428 -16.13 -4.87 9.61
C ASP A 428 -16.58 -5.41 8.25
N ARG A 429 -17.77 -5.05 7.78
CA ARG A 429 -18.23 -5.45 6.44
C ARG A 429 -17.31 -4.97 5.33
N VAL A 430 -16.85 -3.71 5.41
CA VAL A 430 -15.90 -3.17 4.42
C VAL A 430 -14.58 -3.91 4.49
N LEU A 431 -14.04 -4.13 5.70
CA LEU A 431 -12.80 -4.89 5.89
C LEU A 431 -12.89 -6.30 5.31
N GLU A 432 -13.99 -7.03 5.59
CA GLU A 432 -14.21 -8.38 5.07
C GLU A 432 -14.25 -8.40 3.54
N ARG A 433 -14.89 -7.41 2.91
CA ARG A 433 -14.92 -7.30 1.44
C ARG A 433 -13.53 -7.05 0.85
N PHE A 434 -12.73 -6.16 1.46
CA PHE A 434 -11.37 -5.88 1.00
C PHE A 434 -10.41 -7.06 1.25
N VAL A 435 -10.57 -7.78 2.36
CA VAL A 435 -9.78 -8.98 2.67
C VAL A 435 -10.13 -10.11 1.70
N ASN A 436 -11.42 -10.36 1.45
CA ASN A 436 -11.88 -11.38 0.50
C ASN A 436 -11.44 -11.07 -0.94
N ALA A 437 -11.31 -9.79 -1.30
CA ALA A 437 -10.76 -9.36 -2.59
C ALA A 437 -9.22 -9.37 -2.62
N HIS A 438 -8.55 -9.87 -1.59
CA HIS A 438 -7.09 -9.92 -1.46
C HIS A 438 -6.39 -8.54 -1.55
N LEU A 439 -7.11 -7.44 -1.26
CA LEU A 439 -6.57 -6.07 -1.27
C LEU A 439 -5.98 -5.67 0.08
N LEU A 440 -6.57 -6.18 1.17
CA LEU A 440 -6.08 -6.02 2.53
C LEU A 440 -5.73 -7.38 3.12
N ARG A 441 -4.80 -7.35 4.08
CA ARG A 441 -4.39 -8.52 4.86
C ARG A 441 -4.83 -8.33 6.30
N LEU A 442 -5.41 -9.39 6.86
CA LEU A 442 -5.76 -9.48 8.26
C LEU A 442 -4.83 -10.50 8.92
N THR A 443 -4.13 -10.09 9.97
CA THR A 443 -3.31 -10.96 10.80
C THR A 443 -4.03 -11.12 12.15
N PRO A 444 -4.42 -12.33 12.56
CA PRO A 444 -5.11 -12.55 13.81
C PRO A 444 -4.32 -12.06 15.01
N GLY A 445 -5.01 -11.44 16.00
CA GLY A 445 -4.50 -11.08 17.31
C GLY A 445 -5.02 -12.02 18.39
N GLU A 446 -4.79 -11.70 19.67
CA GLU A 446 -5.32 -12.44 20.80
C GLU A 446 -6.85 -12.39 20.86
N THR A 447 -7.42 -11.25 20.50
CA THR A 447 -8.86 -11.03 20.34
C THR A 447 -9.14 -10.46 18.96
N ARG A 448 -10.41 -10.54 18.49
CA ARG A 448 -10.84 -9.96 17.20
C ARG A 448 -10.53 -8.46 17.11
N ASP A 449 -10.54 -7.73 18.20
CA ASP A 449 -10.24 -6.30 18.28
C ASP A 449 -8.74 -6.01 18.13
N ASP A 450 -7.89 -6.98 18.43
CA ASP A 450 -6.44 -6.90 18.31
C ASP A 450 -5.93 -7.37 16.94
N ASP A 451 -6.81 -7.89 16.10
CA ASP A 451 -6.48 -8.22 14.71
C ASP A 451 -5.77 -7.04 14.05
N ARG A 452 -4.69 -7.32 13.34
CA ARG A 452 -3.91 -6.32 12.62
C ARG A 452 -4.28 -6.31 11.15
N ILE A 453 -4.54 -5.11 10.64
CA ILE A 453 -4.95 -4.88 9.26
C ILE A 453 -3.88 -4.05 8.57
N GLU A 454 -3.47 -4.50 7.40
CA GLU A 454 -2.49 -3.82 6.56
C GLU A 454 -2.88 -3.96 5.07
N VAL A 455 -2.29 -3.15 4.21
CA VAL A 455 -2.39 -3.35 2.76
C VAL A 455 -1.73 -4.66 2.38
N ALA A 456 -2.40 -5.50 1.60
CA ALA A 456 -1.89 -6.82 1.23
C ALA A 456 -0.53 -6.75 0.53
N HIS A 457 -0.34 -5.77 -0.35
CA HIS A 457 0.95 -5.55 -1.01
C HIS A 457 1.15 -4.08 -1.44
N GLU A 458 2.41 -3.62 -1.41
CA GLU A 458 2.82 -2.27 -1.85
C GLU A 458 2.42 -1.96 -3.30
N ALA A 459 2.33 -2.99 -4.16
CA ALA A 459 1.84 -2.86 -5.52
C ALA A 459 0.45 -2.21 -5.62
N LEU A 460 -0.45 -2.44 -4.65
CA LEU A 460 -1.75 -1.79 -4.60
C LEU A 460 -1.60 -0.28 -4.45
N VAL A 461 -0.75 0.14 -3.51
CA VAL A 461 -0.50 1.57 -3.27
C VAL A 461 0.11 2.24 -4.49
N ARG A 462 1.06 1.57 -5.16
CA ARG A 462 1.75 2.13 -6.34
C ARG A 462 0.90 2.21 -7.61
N ASN A 463 -0.05 1.31 -7.80
CA ASN A 463 -0.79 1.18 -9.06
C ASN A 463 -2.25 1.63 -8.97
N TRP A 464 -2.81 1.85 -7.79
CA TRP A 464 -4.20 2.26 -7.64
C TRP A 464 -4.32 3.78 -7.63
N LYS A 465 -4.72 4.35 -8.78
CA LYS A 465 -4.83 5.80 -8.97
C LYS A 465 -5.75 6.47 -7.95
N PHE A 466 -6.90 5.86 -7.65
CA PHE A 466 -7.82 6.39 -6.63
C PHE A 466 -7.12 6.58 -5.28
N LEU A 467 -6.31 5.62 -4.85
CA LEU A 467 -5.58 5.71 -3.59
C LEU A 467 -4.51 6.82 -3.62
N HIS A 468 -3.82 7.01 -4.75
CA HIS A 468 -2.92 8.14 -4.95
C HIS A 468 -3.65 9.47 -4.82
N ASP A 469 -4.75 9.64 -5.54
CA ASP A 469 -5.56 10.86 -5.51
C ASP A 469 -6.13 11.13 -4.10
N LEU A 470 -6.47 10.08 -3.35
CA LEU A 470 -6.91 10.17 -1.96
C LEU A 470 -5.79 10.65 -1.03
N LEU A 471 -4.61 10.04 -1.15
CA LEU A 471 -3.43 10.39 -0.35
C LEU A 471 -2.93 11.81 -0.66
N ASP A 472 -2.95 12.24 -1.91
CA ASP A 472 -2.53 13.59 -2.30
C ASP A 472 -3.48 14.66 -1.74
N ARG A 473 -4.78 14.38 -1.76
CA ARG A 473 -5.78 15.24 -1.08
C ARG A 473 -5.51 15.34 0.41
N GLU A 474 -5.19 14.22 1.06
CA GLU A 474 -4.91 14.20 2.50
C GLU A 474 -3.54 14.80 2.84
N ARG A 475 -2.50 14.61 2.00
CA ARG A 475 -1.20 15.30 2.14
C ARG A 475 -1.38 16.82 2.12
N LEU A 476 -2.18 17.33 1.19
CA LEU A 476 -2.49 18.75 1.12
C LEU A 476 -3.19 19.22 2.39
N ARG A 477 -4.21 18.47 2.85
CA ARG A 477 -4.95 18.75 4.08
C ARG A 477 -4.04 18.73 5.32
N LEU A 478 -3.14 17.75 5.43
CA LEU A 478 -2.17 17.64 6.54
C LEU A 478 -1.15 18.79 6.52
N ARG A 479 -0.65 19.19 5.35
CA ARG A 479 0.25 20.35 5.21
C ARG A 479 -0.44 21.63 5.66
N GLU A 480 -1.66 21.87 5.24
CA GLU A 480 -2.44 23.04 5.64
C GLU A 480 -2.74 23.03 7.15
N ARG A 481 -3.06 21.86 7.71
CA ARG A 481 -3.25 21.72 9.17
C ARG A 481 -1.95 22.00 9.94
N LEU A 482 -0.82 21.48 9.49
CA LEU A 482 0.47 21.75 10.13
C LEU A 482 0.82 23.24 10.09
N ARG A 483 0.53 23.91 8.97
CA ARG A 483 0.67 25.38 8.85
C ARG A 483 -0.24 26.10 9.85
N LEU A 484 -1.50 25.68 9.98
CA LEU A 484 -2.44 26.23 10.95
C LEU A 484 -1.96 26.05 12.38
N THR A 485 -1.57 24.82 12.77
CA THR A 485 -1.04 24.52 14.10
C THR A 485 0.19 25.36 14.43
N THR A 486 1.12 25.48 13.46
CA THR A 486 2.34 26.25 13.63
C THR A 486 2.03 27.74 13.79
N ALA A 487 1.11 28.27 12.99
CA ALA A 487 0.68 29.68 13.06
C ALA A 487 -0.06 29.96 14.37
N ALA A 488 -0.94 29.07 14.82
CA ALA A 488 -1.65 29.19 16.08
C ALA A 488 -0.68 29.23 17.29
N ARG A 489 0.30 28.31 17.32
CA ARG A 489 1.36 28.28 18.36
C ARG A 489 2.22 29.55 18.32
N HIS A 490 2.59 30.02 17.15
CA HIS A 490 3.37 31.24 16.98
C HIS A 490 2.57 32.47 17.48
N TRP A 491 1.27 32.54 17.15
CA TRP A 491 0.38 33.60 17.64
C TRP A 491 0.23 33.60 19.16
N GLU A 492 0.13 32.42 19.79
CA GLU A 492 0.13 32.30 21.26
C GLU A 492 1.46 32.73 21.87
N ALA A 493 2.60 32.33 21.28
CA ALA A 493 3.93 32.74 21.73
C ALA A 493 4.13 34.25 21.65
N LEU A 494 3.44 34.94 20.74
CA LEU A 494 3.40 36.37 20.62
C LEU A 494 2.30 37.02 21.50
N ALA A 495 1.85 36.38 22.57
CA ALA A 495 0.81 36.85 23.47
C ALA A 495 -0.48 37.24 22.72
N ARG A 496 -0.84 36.48 21.68
CA ARG A 496 -2.04 36.68 20.85
C ARG A 496 -2.07 38.01 20.10
N ASN A 497 -0.93 38.48 19.63
CA ASN A 497 -0.79 39.75 18.91
C ASN A 497 -1.70 39.77 17.66
N PRO A 498 -2.57 40.78 17.52
CA PRO A 498 -3.46 40.93 16.36
C PRO A 498 -2.76 41.03 14.99
N SER A 499 -1.48 41.42 14.95
CA SER A 499 -0.73 41.52 13.70
C SER A 499 -0.22 40.15 13.18
N ALA A 500 -0.26 39.12 14.00
CA ALA A 500 0.23 37.79 13.67
C ALA A 500 -0.89 36.83 13.19
N VAL A 501 -2.11 37.32 12.97
CA VAL A 501 -3.23 36.50 12.46
C VAL A 501 -3.23 36.41 10.92
N TRP A 502 -3.85 35.38 10.40
CA TRP A 502 -4.04 35.23 8.95
C TRP A 502 -5.13 36.18 8.42
N LEU A 503 -4.87 36.75 7.25
CA LEU A 503 -5.76 37.66 6.56
C LEU A 503 -5.86 37.28 5.07
N GLY A 504 -6.95 37.69 4.41
CA GLY A 504 -7.13 37.55 2.97
C GLY A 504 -7.14 36.08 2.52
N GLU A 505 -6.32 35.76 1.51
CA GLU A 505 -6.33 34.45 0.83
C GLU A 505 -5.94 33.30 1.75
N GLN A 506 -4.95 33.49 2.63
CA GLN A 506 -4.53 32.47 3.60
C GLN A 506 -5.66 32.05 4.56
N LEU A 507 -6.43 33.02 5.06
CA LEU A 507 -7.59 32.74 5.91
C LEU A 507 -8.70 32.04 5.13
N GLN A 508 -8.95 32.46 3.89
CA GLN A 508 -9.99 31.87 3.04
C GLN A 508 -9.66 30.41 2.68
N GLU A 509 -8.40 30.09 2.42
CA GLU A 509 -7.94 28.74 2.12
C GLU A 509 -8.12 27.82 3.34
N ALA A 510 -7.70 28.26 4.53
CA ALA A 510 -7.91 27.53 5.76
C ALA A 510 -9.39 27.27 6.07
N LEU A 511 -10.27 28.23 5.78
CA LEU A 511 -11.71 28.09 6.00
C LEU A 511 -12.39 27.16 4.98
N ARG A 512 -11.86 27.02 3.76
CA ARG A 512 -12.36 26.07 2.75
C ARG A 512 -12.14 24.64 3.14
N GLN A 513 -11.06 24.33 3.88
CA GLN A 513 -10.65 22.96 4.23
C GLN A 513 -11.55 22.27 5.26
N LYS A 514 -12.44 22.99 5.96
CA LYS A 514 -13.37 22.44 6.99
C LYS A 514 -12.70 21.39 7.89
N PHE A 515 -11.78 21.82 8.73
CA PHE A 515 -11.14 20.92 9.70
C PHE A 515 -12.14 20.50 10.78
N ASP A 516 -12.40 19.20 10.91
CA ASP A 516 -13.41 18.67 11.85
C ASP A 516 -12.88 18.54 13.30
N ASP A 517 -11.54 18.53 13.51
CA ASP A 517 -10.87 18.28 14.80
C ASP A 517 -9.88 19.40 15.17
N LEU A 518 -10.35 20.65 15.21
CA LEU A 518 -9.51 21.77 15.65
C LEU A 518 -9.29 21.72 17.17
N ASP A 519 -8.05 21.95 17.62
CA ASP A 519 -7.78 22.18 19.02
C ASP A 519 -8.24 23.59 19.48
N ALA A 520 -8.19 23.84 20.80
CA ALA A 520 -8.64 25.11 21.36
C ALA A 520 -7.80 26.31 20.89
N SER A 521 -6.51 26.12 20.64
CA SER A 521 -5.57 27.13 20.14
C SER A 521 -5.85 27.45 18.67
N GLU A 522 -6.00 26.43 17.84
CA GLU A 522 -6.32 26.54 16.41
C GLU A 522 -7.67 27.24 16.20
N SER A 523 -8.69 26.86 16.96
CA SER A 523 -10.02 27.46 16.95
C SER A 523 -9.99 28.95 17.33
N ALA A 524 -9.24 29.27 18.41
CA ALA A 524 -9.08 30.64 18.86
C ALA A 524 -8.33 31.51 17.83
N PHE A 525 -7.29 30.96 17.21
CA PHE A 525 -6.53 31.63 16.15
C PHE A 525 -7.38 31.94 14.92
N LEU A 526 -8.16 30.97 14.43
CA LEU A 526 -9.08 31.19 13.30
C LEU A 526 -10.17 32.19 13.62
N ALA A 527 -10.75 32.18 14.84
CA ALA A 527 -11.73 33.12 15.28
C ALA A 527 -11.14 34.55 15.35
N ALA A 528 -9.91 34.70 15.86
CA ALA A 528 -9.18 35.97 15.89
C ALA A 528 -8.90 36.48 14.46
N SER A 529 -8.48 35.61 13.56
CA SER A 529 -8.23 35.90 12.15
C SER A 529 -9.50 36.39 11.44
N GLN A 530 -10.63 35.70 11.62
CA GLN A 530 -11.94 36.13 11.08
C GLN A 530 -12.41 37.48 11.64
N SER A 531 -12.21 37.71 12.94
CA SER A 531 -12.58 38.94 13.59
C SER A 531 -11.78 40.14 13.04
N MET A 532 -10.48 39.90 12.84
CA MET A 532 -9.59 40.92 12.26
C MET A 532 -9.92 41.22 10.79
N GLU A 533 -10.22 40.20 10.01
CA GLU A 533 -10.64 40.34 8.60
C GLU A 533 -11.95 41.15 8.50
N LYS A 534 -12.95 40.86 9.36
CA LYS A 534 -14.19 41.62 9.44
C LYS A 534 -13.92 43.09 9.81
N ARG A 535 -13.06 43.34 10.80
CA ARG A 535 -12.67 44.68 11.22
C ARG A 535 -11.96 45.44 10.10
N ASN A 536 -11.02 44.78 9.41
CA ASN A 536 -10.33 45.42 8.29
C ASN A 536 -11.27 45.71 7.12
N ARG A 537 -12.24 44.85 6.84
CA ARG A 537 -13.27 45.11 5.83
C ARG A 537 -14.16 46.28 6.21
N GLN A 538 -14.56 46.39 7.49
CA GLN A 538 -15.33 47.55 7.99
C GLN A 538 -14.53 48.83 7.88
N LEU A 539 -13.25 48.83 8.26
CA LEU A 539 -12.37 50.00 8.15
C LEU A 539 -12.14 50.42 6.70
N ARG A 540 -11.98 49.51 5.78
CA ARG A 540 -11.86 49.82 4.33
C ARG A 540 -13.08 50.49 3.75
N ILE A 541 -14.25 50.28 4.33
CA ILE A 541 -15.50 50.98 3.93
C ILE A 541 -15.68 52.25 4.71
N ALA A 542 -15.46 52.26 6.03
CA ALA A 542 -15.69 53.39 6.91
C ALA A 542 -14.74 54.56 6.64
N VAL A 543 -13.46 54.32 6.34
CA VAL A 543 -12.47 55.37 6.09
C VAL A 543 -12.83 56.24 4.87
N PRO A 544 -13.10 55.68 3.67
CA PRO A 544 -13.51 56.53 2.53
C PRO A 544 -14.85 57.20 2.75
N VAL A 545 -15.82 56.57 3.45
CA VAL A 545 -17.10 57.18 3.78
C VAL A 545 -16.89 58.40 4.72
N ALA A 546 -16.08 58.24 5.77
CA ALA A 546 -15.72 59.33 6.67
C ALA A 546 -15.00 60.45 5.94
N PHE A 547 -14.08 60.14 5.04
CA PHE A 547 -13.38 61.13 4.22
C PHE A 547 -14.34 61.92 3.33
N VAL A 548 -15.28 61.26 2.65
CA VAL A 548 -16.33 61.92 1.85
C VAL A 548 -17.21 62.80 2.74
N LEU A 549 -17.58 62.32 3.92
CA LEU A 549 -18.40 63.11 4.85
C LEU A 549 -17.68 64.38 5.34
N VAL A 550 -16.40 64.25 5.72
CA VAL A 550 -15.54 65.36 6.15
C VAL A 550 -15.38 66.42 5.02
N THR A 551 -15.15 65.95 3.79
CA THR A 551 -15.03 66.81 2.61
C THR A 551 -16.35 67.51 2.31
N LEU A 552 -17.50 66.85 2.43
CA LEU A 552 -18.81 67.47 2.28
C LEU A 552 -19.07 68.54 3.36
N ILE A 553 -18.77 68.24 4.63
CA ILE A 553 -18.89 69.21 5.74
C ILE A 553 -17.99 70.41 5.47
N ALA A 554 -16.73 70.21 5.05
CA ALA A 554 -15.84 71.34 4.71
C ALA A 554 -16.39 72.20 3.57
N LEU A 555 -16.93 71.56 2.52
CA LEU A 555 -17.57 72.27 1.41
C LEU A 555 -18.81 73.12 1.87
N VAL A 556 -19.64 72.54 2.76
CA VAL A 556 -20.78 73.21 3.35
C VAL A 556 -20.32 74.43 4.17
N ILE A 557 -19.28 74.26 4.99
CA ILE A 557 -18.71 75.39 5.76
C ILE A 557 -18.15 76.48 4.84
N ILE A 558 -17.45 76.13 3.77
CA ILE A 558 -16.93 77.08 2.79
C ILE A 558 -18.09 77.80 2.09
N ALA A 559 -19.11 77.09 1.65
CA ALA A 559 -20.30 77.67 1.03
C ALA A 559 -21.06 78.60 1.99
N TRP A 560 -21.21 78.18 3.24
CA TRP A 560 -21.83 79.02 4.29
C TRP A 560 -21.05 80.33 4.51
N ASN A 561 -19.72 80.23 4.68
CA ASN A 561 -18.87 81.43 4.84
C ASN A 561 -18.91 82.32 3.59
N ALA A 562 -18.99 81.75 2.38
CA ALA A 562 -19.15 82.54 1.15
C ALA A 562 -20.50 83.27 1.10
N THR A 563 -21.59 82.60 1.52
CA THR A 563 -22.92 83.26 1.59
C THR A 563 -22.97 84.32 2.65
N VAL A 564 -22.37 84.13 3.83
CA VAL A 564 -22.28 85.16 4.87
C VAL A 564 -21.52 86.40 4.35
N ARG A 565 -20.35 86.20 3.72
CA ARG A 565 -19.57 87.32 3.13
C ARG A 565 -20.31 88.00 2.00
N ALA A 566 -21.04 87.28 1.17
CA ALA A 566 -21.85 87.87 0.11
C ALA A 566 -23.00 88.66 0.67
N ASN A 567 -23.65 88.26 1.75
CA ASN A 567 -24.68 89.01 2.43
C ASN A 567 -24.12 90.28 3.11
N GLU A 568 -22.98 90.21 3.81
CA GLU A 568 -22.27 91.33 4.36
C GLU A 568 -21.93 92.38 3.27
N GLN A 569 -21.41 91.92 2.11
CA GLN A 569 -21.14 92.81 0.98
C GLN A 569 -22.42 93.48 0.42
N ARG A 570 -23.52 92.72 0.35
CA ARG A 570 -24.83 93.31 -0.05
C ARG A 570 -25.33 94.31 0.93
N ASP A 571 -25.21 94.09 2.24
CA ASP A 571 -25.59 94.99 3.28
C ASP A 571 -24.73 96.29 3.22
N PHE A 572 -23.41 96.15 3.05
CA PHE A 572 -22.52 97.28 2.82
C PHE A 572 -22.84 98.02 1.53
N ALA A 573 -23.18 97.37 0.45
CA ALA A 573 -23.60 98.02 -0.79
C ALA A 573 -24.92 98.74 -0.62
N SER A 574 -25.91 98.14 0.07
CA SER A 574 -27.21 98.79 0.34
C SER A 574 -27.07 99.98 1.25
N GLN A 575 -26.21 99.94 2.28
CA GLN A 575 -25.91 101.11 3.14
C GLN A 575 -25.24 102.23 2.34
N ARG A 576 -24.32 101.91 1.45
CA ARG A 576 -23.64 102.84 0.58
C ARG A 576 -24.62 103.50 -0.39
N ASP A 577 -25.54 102.78 -0.97
CA ASP A 577 -26.58 103.28 -1.86
C ASP A 577 -27.59 104.10 -1.11
N GLN A 578 -27.97 103.75 0.14
CA GLN A 578 -28.80 104.61 1.00
C GLN A 578 -28.10 105.88 1.34
N PHE A 579 -26.79 105.83 1.67
CA PHE A 579 -26.00 106.99 1.96
C PHE A 579 -25.87 107.94 0.72
N ALA A 580 -25.62 107.32 -0.46
CA ALA A 580 -25.58 108.05 -1.72
C ALA A 580 -26.95 108.74 -2.05
N ASN A 581 -28.06 108.01 -1.86
CA ASN A 581 -29.40 108.49 -2.03
C ASN A 581 -29.73 109.62 -1.03
N GLN A 582 -29.30 109.49 0.22
CA GLN A 582 -29.46 110.60 1.21
C GLN A 582 -28.66 111.84 0.82
N GLN A 583 -27.39 111.65 0.32
CA GLN A 583 -26.59 112.76 -0.17
C GLN A 583 -27.21 113.42 -1.44
N ALA A 584 -27.71 112.59 -2.36
CA ALA A 584 -28.39 113.09 -3.55
C ALA A 584 -29.66 113.88 -3.20
N THR A 585 -30.45 113.30 -2.24
CA THR A 585 -31.67 114.02 -1.75
C THR A 585 -31.30 115.30 -1.03
N ALA A 586 -30.25 115.32 -0.19
CA ALA A 586 -29.76 116.50 0.48
C ALA A 586 -29.23 117.54 -0.52
N ARG A 587 -28.52 117.12 -1.59
CA ARG A 587 -28.08 117.99 -2.68
C ARG A 587 -29.28 118.56 -3.45
N ALA A 588 -30.24 117.75 -3.82
CA ALA A 588 -31.44 118.19 -4.49
C ALA A 588 -32.26 119.18 -3.63
N THR A 589 -32.33 118.92 -2.33
CA THR A 589 -32.98 119.88 -1.37
C THR A 589 -32.21 121.19 -1.24
N ALA A 590 -30.87 121.11 -1.21
CA ALA A 590 -30.02 122.32 -1.17
C ALA A 590 -30.12 123.13 -2.48
N GLU A 591 -30.12 122.45 -3.63
CA GLU A 591 -30.33 123.04 -4.96
C GLU A 591 -31.74 123.70 -5.05
N TYR A 592 -32.74 122.98 -4.54
CA TYR A 592 -34.10 123.56 -4.49
C TYR A 592 -34.17 124.77 -3.59
N LEU A 593 -33.58 124.76 -2.42
CA LEU A 593 -33.50 125.88 -1.52
C LEU A 593 -32.67 127.01 -2.11
N ALA A 594 -31.57 126.73 -2.81
CA ALA A 594 -30.79 127.80 -3.51
C ALA A 594 -31.55 128.34 -4.66
N ALA A 595 -32.28 127.56 -5.43
CA ALA A 595 -33.17 128.06 -6.50
C ALA A 595 -34.36 128.97 -5.90
N ALA A 596 -34.91 128.45 -4.78
CA ALA A 596 -35.96 129.26 -4.08
C ALA A 596 -35.41 130.54 -3.51
N ALA A 597 -34.17 130.58 -3.02
CA ALA A 597 -33.51 131.77 -2.54
C ALA A 597 -33.19 132.75 -3.70
N GLN A 598 -32.81 132.31 -4.87
CA GLN A 598 -32.58 133.00 -6.08
C GLN A 598 -33.91 133.72 -6.59
N THR A 599 -34.98 132.89 -6.53
CA THR A 599 -36.32 133.47 -6.92
C THR A 599 -36.84 134.39 -5.92
N ALA A 600 -36.52 134.24 -4.63
CA ALA A 600 -36.87 135.21 -3.60
C ALA A 600 -36.07 136.50 -3.75
N SER A 601 -34.79 136.51 -4.11
CA SER A 601 -33.95 137.67 -4.31
C SER A 601 -34.33 138.47 -5.58
N ALA A 602 -34.83 137.77 -6.58
CA ALA A 602 -35.33 138.40 -7.82
C ALA A 602 -36.63 139.05 -7.62
N LYS A 603 -37.44 138.86 -6.57
CA LYS A 603 -38.65 139.52 -6.19
C LYS A 603 -38.43 140.81 -5.35
N TYR A 604 -37.17 140.99 -4.88
CA TYR A 604 -36.83 142.19 -4.11
C TYR A 604 -36.12 143.25 -4.92
N LEU A 605 -35.89 142.91 -6.23
CA LEU A 605 -35.26 143.95 -7.14
C LEU A 605 -36.14 144.34 -8.32
N ALA A 606 -37.45 144.10 -8.23
CA ALA A 606 -38.44 144.67 -9.15
C ALA A 606 -39.32 145.68 -8.52
#